data_36075407a4d5ce3e2ac484f8a23ac07c
#
_entry.id   36075407a4d5ce3e2ac484f8a23ac07c
#
_cell.length_a   1.000
_cell.length_b   1.000
_cell.length_c   1.000
_cell.angle_alpha   90.00
_cell.angle_beta   90.00
_cell.angle_gamma   90.00
#
_symmetry.space_group_name_H-M   'P 1'
#
loop_
_entity.id
_entity.type
_entity.pdbx_description
1 polymer ?
#
loop_
_entity_poly.entity_id
_entity_poly.type
_entity_poly.pdbx_seq_one_letter_code
_entity_poly.pdbx_strand_id
1 'polypeptide(L)'
;MPKYIKADQFFYPHGVRRGGFLELVDGKFGKHVDQVSEDAEIIDYTGYSIAPGLVDTHIHGFGGVDVMDNNIEGTLHTMSEGLLSTGVTSFLPTTLTSSYEQLLAVTENIGSRYKEASGAKIRGIYFEGPYFTEEFKGAQNPAYMKDPRMDEFRAWQKAANGLLNKIALAPEREGVEDFVRTVTGEGVTVALGHSNATFDQAKKAVDAGASVWVHAYNGMRGLTHRELGMVGAMYELPHTYAELICDGHHVDPKACDILLKQKGTENIALITDCMTAGGLQDGDYMLGEFPVVVSNGTARLKSTGNLAGSILKLKDGLKNVVEWGIANPHEAVMMASLNPAKSVHIDDVCGQIREGYDADFIVLDKDLELVATYLDGEKRYQA
;
A
#
# COMPACT_ATOMS: atom_id res chain seq x y z
N MET A 1 -29.00 -4.33 -20.53
CA MET A 1 -28.33 -5.31 -21.39
C MET A 1 -27.08 -5.78 -20.65
N PRO A 2 -26.65 -7.03 -20.77
CA PRO A 2 -25.40 -7.46 -20.15
C PRO A 2 -24.23 -6.69 -20.76
N LYS A 3 -23.32 -6.22 -19.91
CA LYS A 3 -22.15 -5.41 -20.28
C LYS A 3 -20.89 -6.24 -20.10
N TYR A 4 -20.00 -6.22 -21.06
CA TYR A 4 -18.79 -7.04 -21.05
C TYR A 4 -17.55 -6.24 -21.42
N ILE A 5 -16.41 -6.63 -20.84
CA ILE A 5 -15.09 -6.17 -21.25
C ILE A 5 -14.47 -7.24 -22.13
N LYS A 6 -14.02 -6.85 -23.33
CA LYS A 6 -13.20 -7.68 -24.22
C LYS A 6 -11.76 -7.20 -24.17
N ALA A 7 -10.79 -8.10 -23.98
CA ALA A 7 -9.38 -7.78 -24.00
C ALA A 7 -8.53 -8.99 -24.43
N ASP A 8 -7.24 -8.76 -24.72
CA ASP A 8 -6.33 -9.84 -25.10
C ASP A 8 -5.89 -10.68 -23.91
N GLN A 9 -5.79 -10.06 -22.71
CA GLN A 9 -5.34 -10.72 -21.50
C GLN A 9 -6.10 -10.20 -20.27
N PHE A 10 -6.31 -11.10 -19.32
CA PHE A 10 -6.91 -10.81 -18.01
C PHE A 10 -6.04 -11.43 -16.92
N PHE A 11 -5.60 -10.61 -15.97
CA PHE A 11 -4.75 -11.04 -14.85
C PHE A 11 -5.62 -11.54 -13.69
N TYR A 12 -5.61 -12.85 -13.45
CA TYR A 12 -6.31 -13.50 -12.34
C TYR A 12 -5.33 -13.94 -11.25
N PRO A 13 -5.80 -14.25 -10.02
CA PRO A 13 -4.91 -14.70 -8.93
C PRO A 13 -3.98 -15.87 -9.29
N HIS A 14 -4.46 -16.77 -10.15
CA HIS A 14 -3.74 -18.00 -10.49
C HIS A 14 -3.11 -18.01 -11.88
N GLY A 15 -3.06 -16.87 -12.56
CA GLY A 15 -2.45 -16.77 -13.89
C GLY A 15 -3.18 -15.81 -14.82
N VAL A 16 -2.73 -15.79 -16.07
CA VAL A 16 -3.27 -14.93 -17.12
C VAL A 16 -4.21 -15.75 -18.02
N ARG A 17 -5.47 -15.31 -18.14
CA ARG A 17 -6.40 -15.83 -19.14
C ARG A 17 -6.31 -14.98 -20.40
N ARG A 18 -6.25 -15.62 -21.56
CA ARG A 18 -6.16 -14.95 -22.87
C ARG A 18 -7.50 -14.93 -23.58
N GLY A 19 -7.89 -13.74 -24.05
CA GLY A 19 -9.13 -13.51 -24.80
C GLY A 19 -10.39 -13.73 -23.97
N GLY A 20 -11.54 -13.70 -24.65
CA GLY A 20 -12.85 -13.84 -24.01
C GLY A 20 -13.44 -12.50 -23.55
N PHE A 21 -14.47 -12.59 -22.73
CA PHE A 21 -15.30 -11.47 -22.29
C PHE A 21 -15.54 -11.58 -20.78
N LEU A 22 -15.19 -10.55 -20.04
CA LEU A 22 -15.46 -10.44 -18.61
C LEU A 22 -16.75 -9.64 -18.40
N GLU A 23 -17.75 -10.27 -17.82
CA GLU A 23 -19.04 -9.66 -17.55
C GLU A 23 -18.95 -8.62 -16.42
N LEU A 24 -19.72 -7.53 -16.56
CA LEU A 24 -19.97 -6.52 -15.53
C LEU A 24 -21.44 -6.52 -15.16
N VAL A 25 -21.75 -6.73 -13.88
CA VAL A 25 -23.13 -6.81 -13.35
C VAL A 25 -23.24 -5.90 -12.13
N ASP A 26 -24.02 -4.83 -12.24
CA ASP A 26 -24.30 -3.91 -11.13
C ASP A 26 -23.04 -3.44 -10.39
N GLY A 27 -22.03 -3.02 -11.15
CA GLY A 27 -20.77 -2.54 -10.62
C GLY A 27 -19.81 -3.63 -10.12
N LYS A 28 -20.12 -4.90 -10.37
CA LYS A 28 -19.31 -6.04 -9.93
C LYS A 28 -18.82 -6.88 -11.11
N PHE A 29 -17.73 -7.60 -10.89
CA PHE A 29 -17.31 -8.64 -11.84
C PHE A 29 -18.32 -9.78 -11.87
N GLY A 30 -18.76 -10.14 -13.08
CA GLY A 30 -19.52 -11.35 -13.37
C GLY A 30 -18.63 -12.48 -13.87
N LYS A 31 -19.19 -13.33 -14.74
CA LYS A 31 -18.47 -14.46 -15.30
C LYS A 31 -17.55 -14.07 -16.44
N HIS A 32 -16.46 -14.80 -16.58
CA HIS A 32 -15.64 -14.72 -17.77
C HIS A 32 -16.09 -15.81 -18.76
N VAL A 33 -16.53 -15.39 -19.94
CA VAL A 33 -17.08 -16.27 -20.99
C VAL A 33 -16.30 -16.15 -22.30
N ASP A 34 -16.37 -17.17 -23.17
CA ASP A 34 -15.64 -17.15 -24.42
C ASP A 34 -16.48 -16.51 -25.56
N GLN A 35 -17.79 -16.43 -25.38
CA GLN A 35 -18.74 -15.87 -26.37
C GLN A 35 -19.84 -15.10 -25.66
N VAL A 36 -20.34 -14.06 -26.31
CA VAL A 36 -21.47 -13.25 -25.85
C VAL A 36 -22.54 -13.18 -26.94
N SER A 37 -23.77 -12.79 -26.57
CA SER A 37 -24.87 -12.59 -27.54
C SER A 37 -24.61 -11.35 -28.41
N GLU A 38 -25.23 -11.29 -29.59
CA GLU A 38 -25.07 -10.18 -30.53
C GLU A 38 -25.59 -8.83 -30.00
N ASP A 39 -26.50 -8.85 -29.04
CA ASP A 39 -27.08 -7.68 -28.37
C ASP A 39 -26.32 -7.24 -27.12
N ALA A 40 -25.20 -7.88 -26.79
CA ALA A 40 -24.38 -7.53 -25.64
C ALA A 40 -23.68 -6.16 -25.84
N GLU A 41 -23.67 -5.34 -24.79
CA GLU A 41 -22.81 -4.15 -24.74
C GLU A 41 -21.37 -4.55 -24.51
N ILE A 42 -20.46 -4.20 -25.42
CA ILE A 42 -19.04 -4.55 -25.33
C ILE A 42 -18.19 -3.30 -25.18
N ILE A 43 -17.40 -3.26 -24.10
CA ILE A 43 -16.28 -2.33 -23.95
C ILE A 43 -15.06 -3.04 -24.56
N ASP A 44 -14.63 -2.60 -25.75
CA ASP A 44 -13.57 -3.27 -26.50
C ASP A 44 -12.18 -2.69 -26.15
N TYR A 45 -11.37 -3.50 -25.52
CA TYR A 45 -9.96 -3.29 -25.22
C TYR A 45 -9.07 -4.34 -25.93
N THR A 46 -9.41 -4.69 -27.18
CA THR A 46 -8.52 -5.53 -28.01
C THR A 46 -7.15 -4.87 -28.16
N GLY A 47 -6.08 -5.61 -27.93
CA GLY A 47 -4.70 -5.10 -27.87
C GLY A 47 -4.22 -4.70 -26.47
N TYR A 48 -5.09 -4.78 -25.47
CA TYR A 48 -4.79 -4.39 -24.09
C TYR A 48 -4.98 -5.55 -23.11
N SER A 49 -4.52 -5.31 -21.90
CA SER A 49 -4.68 -6.23 -20.78
C SER A 49 -5.55 -5.62 -19.68
N ILE A 50 -6.37 -6.45 -19.04
CA ILE A 50 -7.16 -6.09 -17.86
C ILE A 50 -6.50 -6.67 -16.62
N ALA A 51 -6.19 -5.82 -15.65
CA ALA A 51 -5.68 -6.20 -14.33
C ALA A 51 -6.62 -5.70 -13.23
N PRO A 52 -6.64 -6.34 -12.05
CA PRO A 52 -7.36 -5.77 -10.91
C PRO A 52 -6.81 -4.37 -10.60
N GLY A 53 -7.64 -3.51 -10.05
CA GLY A 53 -7.21 -2.22 -9.55
C GLY A 53 -6.10 -2.36 -8.53
N LEU A 54 -5.13 -1.45 -8.56
CA LEU A 54 -3.98 -1.47 -7.65
C LEU A 54 -4.40 -1.10 -6.23
N VAL A 55 -3.69 -1.65 -5.26
CA VAL A 55 -3.95 -1.47 -3.82
C VAL A 55 -2.71 -0.92 -3.15
N ASP A 56 -2.80 0.31 -2.61
CA ASP A 56 -1.69 0.95 -1.89
C ASP A 56 -1.96 0.97 -0.39
N THR A 57 -1.26 0.12 0.34
CA THR A 57 -1.43 -0.04 1.79
C THR A 57 -0.51 0.84 2.63
N HIS A 58 0.27 1.76 1.99
CA HIS A 58 1.18 2.66 2.67
C HIS A 58 1.36 3.95 1.86
N ILE A 59 0.60 5.00 2.21
CA ILE A 59 0.60 6.29 1.50
C ILE A 59 0.21 7.44 2.44
N HIS A 60 1.06 8.46 2.55
CA HIS A 60 0.89 9.62 3.45
C HIS A 60 0.19 10.80 2.80
N GLY A 61 0.30 10.94 1.49
CA GLY A 61 -0.27 12.07 0.77
C GLY A 61 -0.18 11.90 -0.74
N PHE A 62 -0.93 12.72 -1.47
CA PHE A 62 -0.89 12.79 -2.94
C PHE A 62 -1.57 14.08 -3.42
N GLY A 63 -1.09 14.66 -4.53
CA GLY A 63 -1.76 15.79 -5.18
C GLY A 63 -1.80 17.08 -4.35
N GLY A 64 -0.83 17.28 -3.46
CA GLY A 64 -0.68 18.49 -2.65
C GLY A 64 -1.31 18.42 -1.26
N VAL A 65 -1.84 17.26 -0.84
CA VAL A 65 -2.48 17.07 0.48
C VAL A 65 -1.79 15.96 1.27
N ASP A 66 -1.85 16.05 2.59
CA ASP A 66 -1.26 15.12 3.55
C ASP A 66 -2.36 14.52 4.44
N VAL A 67 -2.27 13.23 4.74
CA VAL A 67 -3.21 12.56 5.67
C VAL A 67 -3.22 13.21 7.05
N MET A 68 -2.09 13.82 7.47
CA MET A 68 -1.98 14.53 8.74
C MET A 68 -2.57 15.95 8.73
N ASP A 69 -3.08 16.44 7.59
CA ASP A 69 -3.71 17.75 7.50
C ASP A 69 -4.98 17.84 8.36
N ASN A 70 -5.14 18.96 9.09
CA ASN A 70 -6.32 19.16 9.94
C ASN A 70 -7.61 19.42 9.16
N ASN A 71 -7.54 19.71 7.87
CA ASN A 71 -8.68 19.93 6.98
C ASN A 71 -8.90 18.74 6.05
N ILE A 72 -9.36 17.64 6.61
CA ILE A 72 -9.43 16.34 5.93
C ILE A 72 -10.54 16.27 4.86
N GLU A 73 -11.55 17.15 4.87
CA GLU A 73 -12.65 17.11 3.90
C GLU A 73 -12.13 17.16 2.45
N GLY A 74 -11.29 18.17 2.14
CA GLY A 74 -10.65 18.27 0.84
C GLY A 74 -9.54 17.26 0.62
N THR A 75 -8.82 16.87 1.68
CA THR A 75 -7.68 15.95 1.63
C THR A 75 -8.08 14.56 1.13
N LEU A 76 -9.07 13.92 1.75
CA LEU A 76 -9.49 12.58 1.36
C LEU A 76 -10.03 12.53 -0.07
N HIS A 77 -10.80 13.53 -0.47
CA HIS A 77 -11.32 13.63 -1.83
C HIS A 77 -10.18 13.83 -2.84
N THR A 78 -9.27 14.77 -2.59
CA THR A 78 -8.13 15.06 -3.48
C THR A 78 -7.23 13.84 -3.65
N MET A 79 -6.86 13.15 -2.58
CA MET A 79 -6.09 11.91 -2.66
C MET A 79 -6.83 10.84 -3.45
N SER A 80 -8.07 10.57 -3.08
CA SER A 80 -8.90 9.53 -3.66
C SER A 80 -9.05 9.69 -5.18
N GLU A 81 -9.39 10.89 -5.66
CA GLU A 81 -9.50 11.18 -7.10
C GLU A 81 -8.13 11.17 -7.80
N GLY A 82 -7.12 11.76 -7.18
CA GLY A 82 -5.77 11.82 -7.75
C GLY A 82 -5.16 10.44 -7.98
N LEU A 83 -5.38 9.52 -7.05
CA LEU A 83 -4.86 8.15 -7.11
C LEU A 83 -5.37 7.34 -8.29
N LEU A 84 -6.55 7.66 -8.85
CA LEU A 84 -7.05 7.01 -10.06
C LEU A 84 -6.10 7.16 -11.25
N SER A 85 -5.35 8.26 -11.32
CA SER A 85 -4.33 8.49 -12.35
C SER A 85 -3.10 7.60 -12.21
N THR A 86 -2.97 6.91 -11.08
CA THR A 86 -1.89 5.96 -10.78
C THR A 86 -2.33 4.51 -10.85
N GLY A 87 -3.60 4.25 -11.22
CA GLY A 87 -4.19 2.90 -11.25
C GLY A 87 -4.62 2.37 -9.88
N VAL A 88 -4.42 3.12 -8.80
CA VAL A 88 -4.86 2.75 -7.46
C VAL A 88 -6.37 2.93 -7.34
N THR A 89 -7.05 1.85 -6.94
CA THR A 89 -8.50 1.82 -6.73
C THR A 89 -8.88 1.60 -5.27
N SER A 90 -7.93 1.15 -4.46
CA SER A 90 -8.10 0.95 -3.01
C SER A 90 -6.82 1.35 -2.29
N PHE A 91 -6.94 2.01 -1.13
CA PHE A 91 -5.77 2.43 -0.35
C PHE A 91 -6.06 2.53 1.14
N LEU A 92 -4.98 2.59 1.93
CA LEU A 92 -5.00 2.89 3.35
C LEU A 92 -4.32 4.25 3.58
N PRO A 93 -5.05 5.35 3.84
CA PRO A 93 -4.43 6.58 4.29
C PRO A 93 -3.57 6.30 5.52
N THR A 94 -2.31 6.73 5.46
CA THR A 94 -1.26 6.38 6.43
C THR A 94 -0.87 7.61 7.24
N THR A 95 -0.95 7.50 8.58
CA THR A 95 -0.52 8.56 9.47
C THR A 95 1.00 8.53 9.69
N LEU A 96 1.56 9.63 10.17
CA LEU A 96 2.92 9.70 10.71
C LEU A 96 2.92 9.61 12.24
N THR A 97 4.10 9.34 12.82
CA THR A 97 4.32 9.49 14.27
C THR A 97 3.99 10.90 14.72
N SER A 98 3.00 11.05 15.59
CA SER A 98 2.53 12.35 16.09
C SER A 98 1.99 12.25 17.53
N SER A 99 1.47 13.36 18.07
CA SER A 99 0.85 13.36 19.39
C SER A 99 -0.41 12.52 19.43
N TYR A 100 -0.78 12.06 20.62
CA TYR A 100 -2.04 11.32 20.83
C TYR A 100 -3.24 12.09 20.29
N GLU A 101 -3.31 13.39 20.56
CA GLU A 101 -4.42 14.27 20.20
C GLU A 101 -4.50 14.45 18.68
N GLN A 102 -3.37 14.61 17.99
CA GLN A 102 -3.34 14.74 16.53
C GLN A 102 -3.78 13.45 15.87
N LEU A 103 -3.25 12.30 16.33
CA LEU A 103 -3.66 11.00 15.81
C LEU A 103 -5.15 10.73 16.05
N LEU A 104 -5.68 11.13 17.21
CA LEU A 104 -7.11 11.00 17.51
C LEU A 104 -7.96 11.84 16.55
N ALA A 105 -7.57 13.10 16.33
CA ALA A 105 -8.29 14.02 15.44
C ALA A 105 -8.29 13.53 13.98
N VAL A 106 -7.13 13.12 13.46
CA VAL A 106 -7.00 12.56 12.10
C VAL A 106 -7.86 11.30 11.95
N THR A 107 -7.81 10.42 12.93
CA THR A 107 -8.55 9.15 12.93
C THR A 107 -10.07 9.37 12.94
N GLU A 108 -10.56 10.29 13.78
CA GLU A 108 -11.98 10.65 13.85
C GLU A 108 -12.47 11.24 12.54
N ASN A 109 -11.69 12.12 11.93
CA ASN A 109 -12.00 12.71 10.64
C ASN A 109 -12.12 11.66 9.53
N ILE A 110 -11.12 10.78 9.39
CA ILE A 110 -11.17 9.71 8.38
C ILE A 110 -12.34 8.78 8.69
N GLY A 111 -12.48 8.32 9.95
CA GLY A 111 -13.51 7.40 10.38
C GLY A 111 -14.94 7.88 10.15
N SER A 112 -15.17 9.19 10.22
CA SER A 112 -16.49 9.79 9.97
C SER A 112 -16.78 10.05 8.49
N ARG A 113 -15.74 10.25 7.64
CA ARG A 113 -15.88 10.80 6.28
C ARG A 113 -15.34 9.92 5.15
N TYR A 114 -14.74 8.77 5.43
CA TYR A 114 -14.09 7.94 4.40
C TYR A 114 -14.99 7.57 3.21
N LYS A 115 -16.32 7.50 3.43
CA LYS A 115 -17.32 7.22 2.38
C LYS A 115 -17.61 8.41 1.46
N GLU A 116 -17.17 9.61 1.82
CA GLU A 116 -17.32 10.81 0.99
C GLU A 116 -16.23 10.87 -0.10
N ALA A 117 -15.16 10.07 0.03
CA ALA A 117 -14.13 9.94 -0.98
C ALA A 117 -14.70 9.25 -2.23
N SER A 118 -14.72 9.96 -3.35
CA SER A 118 -15.42 9.54 -4.58
C SER A 118 -14.54 8.78 -5.57
N GLY A 119 -13.21 8.83 -5.41
CA GLY A 119 -12.24 8.13 -6.23
C GLY A 119 -11.82 6.77 -5.67
N ALA A 120 -10.52 6.51 -5.56
CA ALA A 120 -9.98 5.29 -4.96
C ALA A 120 -10.57 5.07 -3.56
N LYS A 121 -11.00 3.85 -3.28
CA LYS A 121 -11.76 3.49 -2.07
C LYS A 121 -10.83 3.38 -0.85
N ILE A 122 -11.19 4.06 0.23
CA ILE A 122 -10.50 3.91 1.53
C ILE A 122 -10.97 2.60 2.15
N ARG A 123 -10.03 1.66 2.37
CA ARG A 123 -10.32 0.31 2.88
C ARG A 123 -9.92 0.10 4.35
N GLY A 124 -9.32 1.10 4.95
CA GLY A 124 -8.87 1.10 6.34
C GLY A 124 -7.97 2.30 6.60
N ILE A 125 -7.40 2.39 7.80
CA ILE A 125 -6.41 3.39 8.20
C ILE A 125 -5.14 2.63 8.60
N TYR A 126 -3.99 3.15 8.22
CA TYR A 126 -2.69 2.65 8.66
C TYR A 126 -2.01 3.65 9.59
N PHE A 127 -1.65 3.22 10.79
CA PHE A 127 -0.82 3.97 11.73
C PHE A 127 0.65 3.61 11.57
N GLU A 128 1.43 4.46 10.92
CA GLU A 128 2.88 4.33 10.87
C GLU A 128 3.51 5.00 12.11
N GLY A 129 3.66 4.23 13.16
CA GLY A 129 4.02 4.67 14.51
C GLY A 129 2.79 4.91 15.41
N PRO A 130 2.97 5.55 16.59
CA PRO A 130 4.17 6.23 17.12
C PRO A 130 5.15 5.31 17.89
N TYR A 131 5.01 4.02 17.83
CA TYR A 131 5.73 3.05 18.67
C TYR A 131 7.08 2.62 18.06
N PHE A 132 7.86 3.60 17.56
CA PHE A 132 9.14 3.42 16.87
C PHE A 132 10.36 3.71 17.74
N THR A 133 11.56 3.38 17.24
CA THR A 133 12.85 3.62 17.88
C THR A 133 13.58 4.80 17.22
N GLU A 134 14.04 5.75 18.03
CA GLU A 134 14.65 7.00 17.54
C GLU A 134 15.85 6.77 16.62
N GLU A 135 16.68 5.76 16.87
CA GLU A 135 17.87 5.45 16.07
C GLU A 135 17.51 5.17 14.59
N PHE A 136 16.34 4.59 14.33
CA PHE A 136 15.84 4.23 13.00
C PHE A 136 14.62 5.06 12.58
N LYS A 137 14.46 6.24 13.14
CA LYS A 137 13.27 7.08 12.98
C LYS A 137 12.96 7.53 11.56
N GLY A 138 13.96 7.59 10.65
CA GLY A 138 13.75 8.15 9.31
C GLY A 138 13.21 9.59 9.38
N ALA A 139 12.08 9.83 8.71
CA ALA A 139 11.35 11.10 8.71
C ALA A 139 10.28 11.19 9.81
N GLN A 140 10.31 10.34 10.84
CA GLN A 140 9.36 10.35 11.96
C GLN A 140 9.84 11.28 13.09
N ASN A 141 8.90 11.92 13.82
CA ASN A 141 9.23 12.82 14.92
C ASN A 141 9.50 12.05 16.22
N PRO A 142 10.76 12.05 16.73
CA PRO A 142 11.12 11.27 17.92
C PRO A 142 10.46 11.78 19.21
N ALA A 143 10.00 13.04 19.24
CA ALA A 143 9.33 13.62 20.42
C ALA A 143 8.03 12.88 20.80
N TYR A 144 7.42 12.16 19.86
CA TYR A 144 6.18 11.42 20.09
C TYR A 144 6.39 9.90 20.18
N MET A 145 7.63 9.43 20.05
CA MET A 145 7.92 7.98 20.13
C MET A 145 7.79 7.49 21.56
N LYS A 146 7.11 6.37 21.73
CA LYS A 146 6.80 5.77 23.03
C LYS A 146 6.54 4.29 22.93
N ASP A 147 6.40 3.60 24.06
CA ASP A 147 6.01 2.22 24.12
C ASP A 147 4.51 2.03 23.83
N PRO A 148 4.09 0.88 23.29
CA PRO A 148 2.69 0.61 22.95
C PRO A 148 1.76 0.71 24.16
N ARG A 149 0.57 1.32 23.93
CA ARG A 149 -0.47 1.51 24.93
C ARG A 149 -1.84 1.09 24.41
N MET A 150 -2.44 0.09 25.07
CA MET A 150 -3.75 -0.43 24.66
C MET A 150 -4.90 0.56 24.87
N ASP A 151 -4.83 1.42 25.89
CA ASP A 151 -5.83 2.45 26.12
C ASP A 151 -5.88 3.49 24.98
N GLU A 152 -4.71 3.93 24.50
CA GLU A 152 -4.59 4.82 23.34
C GLU A 152 -5.07 4.14 22.04
N PHE A 153 -4.59 2.92 21.79
CA PHE A 153 -4.99 2.14 20.62
C PHE A 153 -6.52 2.00 20.54
N ARG A 154 -7.17 1.64 21.64
CA ARG A 154 -8.62 1.49 21.68
C ARG A 154 -9.38 2.80 21.49
N ALA A 155 -8.82 3.92 21.99
CA ALA A 155 -9.40 5.24 21.74
C ALA A 155 -9.34 5.59 20.25
N TRP A 156 -8.19 5.37 19.59
CA TRP A 156 -8.04 5.57 18.15
C TRP A 156 -8.92 4.64 17.33
N GLN A 157 -8.99 3.35 17.69
CA GLN A 157 -9.86 2.38 16.99
C GLN A 157 -11.34 2.75 17.09
N LYS A 158 -11.76 3.27 18.25
CA LYS A 158 -13.11 3.80 18.44
C LYS A 158 -13.36 5.04 17.58
N ALA A 159 -12.42 5.99 17.55
CA ALA A 159 -12.51 7.20 16.72
C ALA A 159 -12.52 6.87 15.23
N ALA A 160 -11.78 5.85 14.83
CA ALA A 160 -11.76 5.31 13.47
C ALA A 160 -13.08 4.62 13.05
N ASN A 161 -14.06 4.47 13.92
CA ASN A 161 -15.23 3.61 13.68
C ASN A 161 -14.87 2.18 13.25
N GLY A 162 -13.76 1.64 13.80
CA GLY A 162 -13.26 0.31 13.48
C GLY A 162 -12.39 0.22 12.22
N LEU A 163 -12.07 1.33 11.58
CA LEU A 163 -11.28 1.37 10.33
C LEU A 163 -9.77 1.29 10.53
N LEU A 164 -9.24 1.38 11.77
CA LEU A 164 -7.82 1.19 12.00
C LEU A 164 -7.47 -0.27 11.72
N ASN A 165 -6.94 -0.51 10.52
CA ASN A 165 -6.72 -1.83 9.96
C ASN A 165 -5.27 -2.30 10.13
N LYS A 166 -4.32 -1.35 10.22
CA LYS A 166 -2.90 -1.65 10.30
C LYS A 166 -2.18 -0.68 11.23
N ILE A 167 -1.24 -1.18 12.02
CA ILE A 167 -0.35 -0.37 12.87
C ILE A 167 1.08 -0.88 12.77
N ALA A 168 2.06 0.03 12.69
CA ALA A 168 3.48 -0.31 12.70
C ALA A 168 4.12 0.01 14.03
N LEU A 169 5.10 -0.81 14.41
CA LEU A 169 5.87 -0.66 15.64
C LEU A 169 7.29 -1.25 15.53
N ALA A 170 8.14 -0.85 16.47
CA ALA A 170 9.48 -1.41 16.64
C ALA A 170 9.43 -2.58 17.66
N PRO A 171 9.86 -3.79 17.27
CA PRO A 171 9.77 -4.98 18.12
C PRO A 171 10.49 -4.92 19.46
N GLU A 172 11.51 -4.06 19.57
CA GLU A 172 12.29 -3.90 20.80
C GLU A 172 11.64 -3.02 21.87
N ARG A 173 10.48 -2.40 21.57
CA ARG A 173 9.74 -1.61 22.56
C ARG A 173 9.16 -2.47 23.68
N GLU A 174 9.05 -1.89 24.88
CA GLU A 174 8.49 -2.60 26.03
C GLU A 174 7.01 -2.92 25.82
N GLY A 175 6.57 -4.16 26.19
CA GLY A 175 5.19 -4.58 26.10
C GLY A 175 4.70 -4.97 24.69
N VAL A 176 5.58 -5.00 23.68
CA VAL A 176 5.20 -5.29 22.28
C VAL A 176 4.54 -6.66 22.11
N GLU A 177 5.06 -7.73 22.74
CA GLU A 177 4.52 -9.07 22.53
C GLU A 177 3.03 -9.17 22.93
N ASP A 178 2.65 -8.62 24.09
CA ASP A 178 1.27 -8.62 24.56
C ASP A 178 0.37 -7.69 23.74
N PHE A 179 0.91 -6.52 23.35
CA PHE A 179 0.22 -5.59 22.48
C PHE A 179 -0.08 -6.23 21.12
N VAL A 180 0.92 -6.80 20.45
CA VAL A 180 0.77 -7.49 19.15
C VAL A 180 -0.27 -8.60 19.25
N ARG A 181 -0.16 -9.49 20.24
CA ARG A 181 -1.10 -10.60 20.43
C ARG A 181 -2.55 -10.12 20.58
N THR A 182 -2.75 -9.04 21.33
CA THR A 182 -4.08 -8.47 21.56
C THR A 182 -4.64 -7.84 20.31
N VAL A 183 -3.85 -6.98 19.65
CA VAL A 183 -4.27 -6.21 18.48
C VAL A 183 -4.54 -7.10 17.27
N THR A 184 -3.68 -8.09 17.02
CA THR A 184 -3.92 -9.07 15.95
C THR A 184 -5.11 -9.99 16.26
N GLY A 185 -5.35 -10.34 17.52
CA GLY A 185 -6.56 -11.05 17.95
C GLY A 185 -7.85 -10.23 17.73
N GLU A 186 -7.77 -8.92 17.63
CA GLU A 186 -8.87 -8.01 17.29
C GLU A 186 -8.99 -7.75 15.78
N GLY A 187 -8.17 -8.43 14.95
CA GLY A 187 -8.23 -8.37 13.47
C GLY A 187 -7.44 -7.23 12.84
N VAL A 188 -6.55 -6.56 13.60
CA VAL A 188 -5.69 -5.49 13.08
C VAL A 188 -4.32 -6.04 12.72
N THR A 189 -3.83 -5.71 11.52
CA THR A 189 -2.50 -6.11 11.05
C THR A 189 -1.42 -5.35 11.82
N VAL A 190 -0.42 -6.06 12.32
CA VAL A 190 0.77 -5.43 12.91
C VAL A 190 1.96 -5.53 11.96
N ALA A 191 2.56 -4.39 11.67
CA ALA A 191 3.74 -4.26 10.85
C ALA A 191 4.98 -3.90 11.69
N LEU A 192 6.16 -4.34 11.26
CA LEU A 192 7.43 -4.14 11.96
C LEU A 192 8.36 -3.25 11.13
N GLY A 193 8.81 -2.13 11.69
CA GLY A 193 9.69 -1.20 11.03
C GLY A 193 10.21 -0.10 11.97
N HIS A 194 11.02 0.81 11.44
CA HIS A 194 11.68 1.90 12.19
C HIS A 194 12.33 1.39 13.49
N SER A 195 13.17 0.36 13.36
CA SER A 195 13.54 -0.52 14.46
C SER A 195 15.01 -0.91 14.42
N ASN A 196 15.65 -0.91 15.60
CA ASN A 196 16.97 -1.49 15.86
C ASN A 196 16.88 -2.91 16.45
N ALA A 197 15.77 -3.61 16.26
CA ALA A 197 15.58 -4.93 16.85
C ALA A 197 16.62 -5.95 16.39
N THR A 198 16.96 -6.85 17.30
CA THR A 198 17.65 -8.10 16.98
C THR A 198 16.70 -9.05 16.27
N PHE A 199 17.27 -10.11 15.68
CA PHE A 199 16.48 -11.21 15.12
C PHE A 199 15.49 -11.79 16.13
N ASP A 200 15.95 -12.05 17.36
CA ASP A 200 15.12 -12.67 18.40
C ASP A 200 13.95 -11.77 18.84
N GLN A 201 14.15 -10.44 18.91
CA GLN A 201 13.09 -9.49 19.21
C GLN A 201 12.05 -9.43 18.09
N ALA A 202 12.49 -9.36 16.85
CA ALA A 202 11.60 -9.40 15.68
C ALA A 202 10.83 -10.73 15.62
N LYS A 203 11.51 -11.87 15.87
CA LYS A 203 10.87 -13.19 15.91
C LYS A 203 9.77 -13.28 16.95
N LYS A 204 9.97 -12.76 18.15
CA LYS A 204 8.94 -12.74 19.20
C LYS A 204 7.70 -11.95 18.80
N ALA A 205 7.88 -10.80 18.11
CA ALA A 205 6.76 -10.04 17.60
C ALA A 205 6.00 -10.79 16.48
N VAL A 206 6.71 -11.51 15.60
CA VAL A 206 6.09 -12.35 14.56
C VAL A 206 5.38 -13.54 15.21
N ASP A 207 5.99 -14.22 16.19
CA ASP A 207 5.36 -15.32 16.94
C ASP A 207 4.09 -14.84 17.70
N ALA A 208 4.03 -13.55 18.07
CA ALA A 208 2.87 -12.94 18.69
C ALA A 208 1.76 -12.56 17.67
N GLY A 209 2.06 -12.54 16.36
CA GLY A 209 1.09 -12.30 15.29
C GLY A 209 1.44 -11.17 14.30
N ALA A 210 2.56 -10.47 14.46
CA ALA A 210 3.00 -9.48 13.47
C ALA A 210 3.30 -10.16 12.13
N SER A 211 2.84 -9.57 11.03
CA SER A 211 2.83 -10.25 9.73
C SER A 211 3.32 -9.40 8.54
N VAL A 212 3.74 -8.15 8.77
CA VAL A 212 4.21 -7.26 7.72
C VAL A 212 5.54 -6.60 8.10
N TRP A 213 6.44 -6.45 7.13
CA TRP A 213 7.68 -5.68 7.25
C TRP A 213 7.49 -4.37 6.51
N VAL A 214 7.62 -3.25 7.22
CA VAL A 214 7.40 -1.89 6.69
C VAL A 214 8.54 -1.53 5.74
N HIS A 215 8.24 -1.05 4.53
CA HIS A 215 9.19 -0.54 3.52
C HIS A 215 10.59 -1.18 3.61
N ALA A 216 10.66 -2.48 3.29
CA ALA A 216 11.83 -3.35 3.41
C ALA A 216 13.19 -2.64 3.21
N TYR A 217 14.13 -2.92 4.10
CA TYR A 217 15.46 -2.32 4.25
C TYR A 217 15.48 -0.91 4.87
N ASN A 218 14.49 -0.07 4.58
CA ASN A 218 14.46 1.31 5.05
C ASN A 218 14.05 1.35 6.54
N GLY A 219 14.77 2.13 7.35
CA GLY A 219 14.50 2.19 8.78
C GLY A 219 14.62 0.86 9.52
N MET A 220 15.48 -0.06 9.05
CA MET A 220 15.67 -1.39 9.61
C MET A 220 17.14 -1.64 9.99
N ARG A 221 17.35 -2.27 11.17
CA ARG A 221 18.66 -2.85 11.50
C ARG A 221 19.11 -3.83 10.42
N GLY A 222 20.27 -3.56 9.83
CA GLY A 222 20.86 -4.36 8.75
C GLY A 222 21.29 -5.77 9.19
N LEU A 223 21.45 -6.66 8.22
CA LEU A 223 21.98 -8.01 8.39
C LEU A 223 23.49 -8.01 8.49
N THR A 224 24.02 -8.66 9.51
CA THR A 224 25.45 -9.02 9.60
C THR A 224 25.61 -10.53 9.81
N HIS A 225 26.83 -11.05 9.63
CA HIS A 225 27.11 -12.49 9.77
C HIS A 225 27.03 -13.01 11.22
N ARG A 226 26.87 -12.14 12.23
CA ARG A 226 26.72 -12.50 13.66
C ARG A 226 25.40 -12.07 14.26
N GLU A 227 24.70 -11.14 13.63
CA GLU A 227 23.39 -10.64 14.04
C GLU A 227 22.59 -10.35 12.79
N LEU A 228 21.49 -11.07 12.60
CA LEU A 228 20.68 -10.97 11.39
C LEU A 228 19.83 -9.70 11.36
N GLY A 229 19.55 -9.11 12.53
CA GLY A 229 18.75 -7.89 12.64
C GLY A 229 17.36 -8.02 12.03
N MET A 230 16.76 -6.89 11.73
CA MET A 230 15.43 -6.81 11.10
C MET A 230 15.45 -7.37 9.67
N VAL A 231 16.49 -7.05 8.89
CA VAL A 231 16.60 -7.52 7.50
C VAL A 231 16.72 -9.04 7.43
N GLY A 232 17.51 -9.66 8.30
CA GLY A 232 17.61 -11.11 8.33
C GLY A 232 16.35 -11.78 8.88
N ALA A 233 15.66 -11.16 9.84
CA ALA A 233 14.38 -11.65 10.33
C ALA A 233 13.31 -11.61 9.23
N MET A 234 13.27 -10.53 8.44
CA MET A 234 12.39 -10.42 7.26
C MET A 234 12.63 -11.56 6.27
N TYR A 235 13.89 -11.94 6.03
CA TYR A 235 14.22 -13.04 5.12
C TYR A 235 13.78 -14.42 5.65
N GLU A 236 14.04 -14.69 6.93
CA GLU A 236 13.93 -16.03 7.52
C GLU A 236 12.52 -16.36 8.05
N LEU A 237 11.79 -15.35 8.52
CA LEU A 237 10.50 -15.63 9.17
C LEU A 237 9.39 -15.83 8.14
N PRO A 238 8.75 -17.02 8.13
CA PRO A 238 7.71 -17.35 7.14
C PRO A 238 6.39 -16.64 7.47
N HIS A 239 5.43 -16.73 6.52
CA HIS A 239 4.07 -16.22 6.67
C HIS A 239 4.00 -14.72 6.96
N THR A 240 4.98 -13.96 6.46
CA THR A 240 5.03 -12.50 6.57
C THR A 240 5.17 -11.86 5.20
N TYR A 241 4.56 -10.71 5.00
CA TYR A 241 4.69 -9.89 3.81
C TYR A 241 5.79 -8.84 3.99
N ALA A 242 6.50 -8.51 2.92
CA ALA A 242 7.42 -7.39 2.90
C ALA A 242 6.89 -6.29 1.98
N GLU A 243 6.69 -5.10 2.52
CA GLU A 243 6.42 -3.91 1.72
C GLU A 243 7.69 -3.49 0.98
N LEU A 244 7.56 -3.07 -0.27
CA LEU A 244 8.69 -2.69 -1.09
C LEU A 244 8.40 -1.46 -1.94
N ILE A 245 9.25 -0.44 -1.82
CA ILE A 245 9.23 0.78 -2.63
C ILE A 245 10.16 0.55 -3.84
N CYS A 246 9.58 0.34 -5.02
CA CYS A 246 10.31 0.04 -6.24
C CYS A 246 10.50 1.29 -7.13
N ASP A 247 11.09 2.35 -6.58
CA ASP A 247 11.41 3.59 -7.30
C ASP A 247 12.88 3.66 -7.79
N GLY A 248 13.73 2.67 -7.39
CA GLY A 248 15.16 2.64 -7.69
C GLY A 248 16.01 3.62 -6.87
N HIS A 249 15.39 4.35 -5.92
CA HIS A 249 16.06 5.29 -5.02
C HIS A 249 16.07 4.78 -3.56
N HIS A 250 14.95 4.25 -3.09
CA HIS A 250 14.82 3.67 -1.74
C HIS A 250 15.53 2.33 -1.63
N VAL A 251 15.45 1.52 -2.68
CA VAL A 251 16.08 0.19 -2.73
C VAL A 251 16.70 -0.02 -4.11
N ASP A 252 17.98 -0.40 -4.13
CA ASP A 252 18.66 -0.78 -5.37
C ASP A 252 17.93 -1.97 -6.03
N PRO A 253 17.75 -1.98 -7.37
CA PRO A 253 17.06 -3.08 -8.06
C PRO A 253 17.63 -4.48 -7.77
N LYS A 254 18.94 -4.60 -7.49
CA LYS A 254 19.54 -5.87 -7.10
C LYS A 254 19.14 -6.29 -5.68
N ALA A 255 18.98 -5.35 -4.76
CA ALA A 255 18.47 -5.64 -3.43
C ALA A 255 16.99 -6.04 -3.48
N CYS A 256 16.20 -5.41 -4.37
CA CYS A 256 14.84 -5.88 -4.67
C CYS A 256 14.84 -7.32 -5.17
N ASP A 257 15.71 -7.68 -6.13
CA ASP A 257 15.83 -9.04 -6.67
C ASP A 257 16.20 -10.07 -5.58
N ILE A 258 17.13 -9.71 -4.67
CA ILE A 258 17.48 -10.56 -3.53
C ILE A 258 16.25 -10.80 -2.65
N LEU A 259 15.48 -9.75 -2.32
CA LEU A 259 14.28 -9.86 -1.49
C LEU A 259 13.23 -10.76 -2.16
N LEU A 260 12.94 -10.54 -3.44
CA LEU A 260 11.98 -11.36 -4.19
C LEU A 260 12.38 -12.84 -4.22
N LYS A 261 13.65 -13.14 -4.41
CA LYS A 261 14.18 -14.52 -4.40
C LYS A 261 14.09 -15.16 -3.02
N GLN A 262 14.29 -14.38 -1.96
CA GLN A 262 14.30 -14.89 -0.60
C GLN A 262 12.88 -15.09 -0.04
N LYS A 263 11.97 -14.14 -0.29
CA LYS A 263 10.60 -14.17 0.25
C LYS A 263 9.59 -14.87 -0.66
N GLY A 264 9.87 -14.96 -1.97
CA GLY A 264 8.87 -15.30 -2.99
C GLY A 264 8.00 -14.08 -3.35
N THR A 265 7.68 -13.95 -4.64
CA THR A 265 6.89 -12.81 -5.16
C THR A 265 5.50 -12.73 -4.52
N GLU A 266 4.94 -13.85 -4.07
CA GLU A 266 3.64 -13.94 -3.39
C GLU A 266 3.61 -13.29 -2.00
N ASN A 267 4.77 -13.02 -1.41
CA ASN A 267 4.92 -12.39 -0.09
C ASN A 267 5.45 -10.96 -0.17
N ILE A 268 5.51 -10.38 -1.37
CA ILE A 268 5.89 -8.97 -1.57
C ILE A 268 4.63 -8.14 -1.84
N ALA A 269 4.51 -7.03 -1.14
CA ALA A 269 3.51 -5.99 -1.35
C ALA A 269 4.22 -4.73 -1.87
N LEU A 270 4.00 -4.37 -3.14
CA LEU A 270 4.46 -3.08 -3.63
C LEU A 270 3.65 -1.98 -2.98
N ILE A 271 4.33 -0.97 -2.49
CA ILE A 271 3.75 0.24 -1.88
C ILE A 271 4.42 1.48 -2.45
N THR A 272 3.82 2.63 -2.23
CA THR A 272 4.45 3.87 -2.64
C THR A 272 5.21 4.57 -1.53
N ASP A 273 4.71 4.57 -0.32
CA ASP A 273 5.17 5.48 0.72
C ASP A 273 5.15 6.94 0.22
N CYS A 274 4.15 7.23 -0.64
CA CYS A 274 4.06 8.51 -1.33
C CYS A 274 3.64 9.61 -0.36
N MET A 275 4.23 10.78 -0.55
CA MET A 275 3.97 11.97 0.25
C MET A 275 3.22 13.05 -0.57
N THR A 276 2.94 14.18 0.05
CA THR A 276 2.19 15.32 -0.47
C THR A 276 2.52 15.68 -1.92
N ALA A 277 3.78 15.57 -2.33
CA ALA A 277 4.26 15.94 -3.67
C ALA A 277 3.96 14.89 -4.76
N GLY A 278 3.39 13.74 -4.41
CA GLY A 278 2.99 12.74 -5.40
C GLY A 278 2.12 13.34 -6.51
N GLY A 279 2.52 13.12 -7.76
CA GLY A 279 1.81 13.68 -8.92
C GLY A 279 2.08 15.15 -9.22
N LEU A 280 2.91 15.84 -8.44
CA LEU A 280 3.27 17.24 -8.61
C LEU A 280 4.70 17.42 -9.18
N GLN A 281 5.10 18.67 -9.42
CA GLN A 281 6.40 19.02 -9.95
C GLN A 281 7.47 19.11 -8.85
N ASP A 282 8.74 19.14 -9.22
CA ASP A 282 9.86 19.42 -8.32
C ASP A 282 9.63 20.75 -7.58
N GLY A 283 10.01 20.80 -6.30
CA GLY A 283 9.80 21.97 -5.45
C GLY A 283 9.88 21.68 -3.96
N ASP A 284 9.41 22.64 -3.18
CA ASP A 284 9.39 22.62 -1.74
C ASP A 284 8.01 22.16 -1.24
N TYR A 285 8.02 21.18 -0.34
CA TYR A 285 6.80 20.57 0.23
C TYR A 285 6.95 20.32 1.72
N MET A 286 5.91 19.72 2.32
CA MET A 286 5.92 19.24 3.69
C MET A 286 5.61 17.74 3.71
N LEU A 287 6.19 17.02 4.68
CA LEU A 287 5.76 15.69 5.11
C LEU A 287 5.46 15.81 6.60
N GLY A 288 4.19 15.84 6.98
CA GLY A 288 3.78 16.22 8.32
C GLY A 288 4.42 17.56 8.73
N GLU A 289 5.23 17.55 9.79
CA GLU A 289 5.91 18.75 10.34
C GLU A 289 7.24 19.08 9.63
N PHE A 290 7.73 18.24 8.72
CA PHE A 290 9.08 18.34 8.18
C PHE A 290 9.13 18.97 6.79
N PRO A 291 9.93 20.04 6.59
CA PRO A 291 10.22 20.60 5.27
C PRO A 291 10.99 19.59 4.40
N VAL A 292 10.49 19.38 3.20
CA VAL A 292 11.03 18.45 2.19
C VAL A 292 11.33 19.22 0.90
N VAL A 293 12.38 18.83 0.20
CA VAL A 293 12.64 19.24 -1.18
C VAL A 293 12.47 18.03 -2.11
N VAL A 294 11.71 18.22 -3.17
CA VAL A 294 11.55 17.23 -4.25
C VAL A 294 12.40 17.66 -5.43
N SER A 295 13.28 16.79 -5.84
CA SER A 295 14.12 16.96 -7.02
C SER A 295 14.64 15.63 -7.55
N ASN A 296 14.79 15.52 -8.87
CA ASN A 296 15.36 14.35 -9.53
C ASN A 296 14.72 13.02 -9.11
N GLY A 297 13.38 13.01 -8.99
CA GLY A 297 12.63 11.79 -8.65
C GLY A 297 12.66 11.40 -7.17
N THR A 298 13.24 12.22 -6.29
CA THR A 298 13.33 11.93 -4.85
C THR A 298 12.77 13.05 -3.99
N ALA A 299 12.17 12.69 -2.85
CA ALA A 299 11.79 13.59 -1.78
C ALA A 299 12.79 13.46 -0.62
N ARG A 300 13.34 14.59 -0.14
CA ARG A 300 14.39 14.59 0.89
C ARG A 300 14.12 15.64 1.96
N LEU A 301 14.36 15.28 3.21
CA LEU A 301 14.36 16.23 4.34
C LEU A 301 15.35 17.36 4.09
N LYS A 302 14.92 18.61 4.16
CA LYS A 302 15.81 19.77 4.03
C LYS A 302 16.88 19.84 5.13
N SER A 303 16.59 19.29 6.31
CA SER A 303 17.48 19.33 7.46
C SER A 303 18.64 18.36 7.37
N THR A 304 18.45 17.16 6.78
CA THR A 304 19.44 16.07 6.79
C THR A 304 19.82 15.57 5.41
N GLY A 305 18.99 15.82 4.38
CA GLY A 305 19.14 15.25 3.04
C GLY A 305 18.69 13.79 2.91
N ASN A 306 18.21 13.18 3.99
CA ASN A 306 17.68 11.81 3.95
C ASN A 306 16.38 11.74 3.13
N LEU A 307 16.10 10.57 2.54
CA LEU A 307 14.81 10.30 1.91
C LEU A 307 13.67 10.48 2.93
N ALA A 308 12.54 10.97 2.48
CA ALA A 308 11.38 11.34 3.29
C ALA A 308 10.09 11.02 2.53
N GLY A 309 9.62 9.79 2.68
CA GLY A 309 8.61 9.24 1.80
C GLY A 309 9.07 9.23 0.33
N SER A 310 8.18 8.95 -0.58
CA SER A 310 8.45 8.94 -2.02
C SER A 310 7.53 9.89 -2.80
N ILE A 311 7.74 9.96 -4.11
CA ILE A 311 6.82 10.52 -5.10
C ILE A 311 6.41 9.46 -6.13
N LEU A 312 6.67 8.20 -5.80
CA LEU A 312 6.37 7.05 -6.66
C LEU A 312 4.86 6.94 -6.92
N LYS A 313 4.50 6.64 -8.14
CA LYS A 313 3.16 6.16 -8.49
C LYS A 313 3.19 4.63 -8.52
N LEU A 314 2.21 3.96 -7.93
CA LEU A 314 2.25 2.50 -7.78
C LEU A 314 2.38 1.76 -9.13
N LYS A 315 1.73 2.28 -10.19
CA LYS A 315 1.88 1.77 -11.56
C LYS A 315 3.33 1.77 -12.06
N ASP A 316 4.13 2.77 -11.63
CA ASP A 316 5.53 2.87 -12.05
C ASP A 316 6.38 1.85 -11.28
N GLY A 317 6.09 1.60 -10.00
CA GLY A 317 6.71 0.51 -9.23
C GLY A 317 6.41 -0.87 -9.82
N LEU A 318 5.17 -1.10 -10.25
CA LEU A 318 4.77 -2.32 -10.98
C LEU A 318 5.58 -2.49 -12.28
N LYS A 319 5.70 -1.43 -13.06
CA LYS A 319 6.47 -1.44 -14.32
C LYS A 319 7.95 -1.67 -14.06
N ASN A 320 8.54 -0.98 -13.08
CA ASN A 320 9.96 -1.06 -12.75
C ASN A 320 10.42 -2.50 -12.45
N VAL A 321 9.68 -3.27 -11.67
CA VAL A 321 10.09 -4.66 -11.34
C VAL A 321 10.12 -5.56 -12.57
N VAL A 322 9.30 -5.29 -13.59
CA VAL A 322 9.31 -6.00 -14.87
C VAL A 322 10.47 -5.52 -15.74
N GLU A 323 10.70 -4.21 -15.85
CA GLU A 323 11.82 -3.63 -16.61
C GLU A 323 13.18 -4.03 -16.05
N TRP A 324 13.29 -4.16 -14.73
CA TRP A 324 14.50 -4.69 -14.06
C TRP A 324 14.69 -6.19 -14.27
N GLY A 325 13.70 -6.89 -14.83
CA GLY A 325 13.74 -8.33 -15.09
C GLY A 325 13.70 -9.19 -13.83
N ILE A 326 13.16 -8.67 -12.73
CA ILE A 326 13.08 -9.36 -11.42
C ILE A 326 11.70 -9.98 -11.14
N ALA A 327 10.70 -9.61 -11.94
CA ALA A 327 9.35 -10.20 -11.90
C ALA A 327 8.77 -10.27 -13.31
N ASN A 328 7.90 -11.22 -13.58
CA ASN A 328 7.09 -11.22 -14.80
C ASN A 328 5.83 -10.32 -14.61
N PRO A 329 5.12 -9.95 -15.71
CA PRO A 329 3.95 -9.07 -15.62
C PRO A 329 2.84 -9.55 -14.67
N HIS A 330 2.60 -10.86 -14.59
CA HIS A 330 1.61 -11.42 -13.68
C HIS A 330 2.03 -11.25 -12.21
N GLU A 331 3.27 -11.58 -11.89
CA GLU A 331 3.83 -11.40 -10.55
C GLU A 331 3.79 -9.92 -10.13
N ALA A 332 4.18 -9.01 -11.03
CA ALA A 332 4.16 -7.56 -10.77
C ALA A 332 2.74 -7.04 -10.47
N VAL A 333 1.74 -7.48 -11.25
CA VAL A 333 0.33 -7.14 -10.99
C VAL A 333 -0.12 -7.68 -9.64
N MET A 334 0.20 -8.94 -9.30
CA MET A 334 -0.17 -9.52 -8.00
C MET A 334 0.51 -8.81 -6.82
N MET A 335 1.78 -8.45 -6.96
CA MET A 335 2.52 -7.67 -5.94
C MET A 335 1.95 -6.26 -5.73
N ALA A 336 1.30 -5.65 -6.73
CA ALA A 336 0.71 -4.32 -6.65
C ALA A 336 -0.81 -4.34 -6.36
N SER A 337 -1.44 -5.51 -6.25
CA SER A 337 -2.89 -5.62 -6.06
C SER A 337 -3.27 -6.66 -5.01
N LEU A 338 -3.21 -7.95 -5.32
CA LEU A 338 -3.67 -9.03 -4.44
C LEU A 338 -2.81 -9.16 -3.18
N ASN A 339 -1.49 -9.10 -3.29
CA ASN A 339 -0.61 -9.29 -2.15
C ASN A 339 -0.75 -8.18 -1.10
N PRO A 340 -0.73 -6.85 -1.47
CA PRO A 340 -1.02 -5.82 -0.49
C PRO A 340 -2.42 -5.97 0.11
N ALA A 341 -3.45 -6.35 -0.66
CA ALA A 341 -4.77 -6.61 -0.12
C ALA A 341 -4.77 -7.76 0.91
N LYS A 342 -4.08 -8.87 0.62
CA LYS A 342 -3.91 -9.99 1.56
C LYS A 342 -3.13 -9.61 2.81
N SER A 343 -2.09 -8.79 2.68
CA SER A 343 -1.23 -8.40 3.79
C SER A 343 -1.97 -7.67 4.91
N VAL A 344 -3.14 -7.09 4.58
CA VAL A 344 -3.99 -6.35 5.52
C VAL A 344 -5.44 -6.86 5.56
N HIS A 345 -5.68 -8.10 5.08
CA HIS A 345 -6.96 -8.81 5.17
C HIS A 345 -8.15 -8.08 4.52
N ILE A 346 -7.94 -7.45 3.35
CA ILE A 346 -9.00 -6.83 2.54
C ILE A 346 -9.15 -7.50 1.16
N ASP A 347 -8.54 -8.66 0.96
CA ASP A 347 -8.59 -9.42 -0.30
C ASP A 347 -9.93 -10.12 -0.54
N ASP A 348 -10.86 -10.01 0.37
CA ASP A 348 -12.26 -10.40 0.23
C ASP A 348 -13.12 -9.34 -0.48
N VAL A 349 -12.61 -8.11 -0.65
CA VAL A 349 -13.33 -6.99 -1.29
C VAL A 349 -12.57 -6.33 -2.44
N CYS A 350 -11.24 -6.47 -2.54
CA CYS A 350 -10.43 -5.82 -3.58
C CYS A 350 -9.16 -6.60 -3.96
N GLY A 351 -8.38 -6.08 -4.89
CA GLY A 351 -7.07 -6.60 -5.29
C GLY A 351 -7.12 -7.79 -6.26
N GLN A 352 -8.28 -8.27 -6.68
CA GLN A 352 -8.41 -9.39 -7.60
C GLN A 352 -9.66 -9.32 -8.49
N ILE A 353 -9.57 -9.88 -9.68
CA ILE A 353 -10.74 -10.12 -10.53
C ILE A 353 -11.40 -11.42 -10.04
N ARG A 354 -12.60 -11.29 -9.47
CA ARG A 354 -13.38 -12.40 -8.95
C ARG A 354 -14.87 -12.11 -9.06
N GLU A 355 -15.67 -13.11 -9.47
CA GLU A 355 -17.13 -12.99 -9.56
C GLU A 355 -17.71 -12.48 -8.22
N GLY A 356 -18.54 -11.44 -8.29
CA GLY A 356 -19.18 -10.79 -7.15
C GLY A 356 -18.39 -9.70 -6.45
N TYR A 357 -17.08 -9.51 -6.77
CA TYR A 357 -16.26 -8.42 -6.24
C TYR A 357 -16.54 -7.12 -7.00
N ASP A 358 -16.25 -5.99 -6.37
CA ASP A 358 -16.32 -4.69 -7.02
C ASP A 358 -15.51 -4.70 -8.32
N ALA A 359 -16.11 -4.24 -9.42
CA ALA A 359 -15.45 -4.19 -10.72
C ALA A 359 -14.47 -3.01 -10.80
N ASP A 360 -13.50 -3.03 -9.87
CA ASP A 360 -12.39 -2.08 -9.78
C ASP A 360 -11.21 -2.68 -10.56
N PHE A 361 -10.85 -2.08 -11.69
CA PHE A 361 -9.82 -2.63 -12.56
C PHE A 361 -9.07 -1.54 -13.32
N ILE A 362 -7.91 -1.91 -13.85
CA ILE A 362 -7.10 -1.08 -14.72
C ILE A 362 -6.93 -1.72 -16.10
N VAL A 363 -6.74 -0.88 -17.09
CA VAL A 363 -6.39 -1.26 -18.45
C VAL A 363 -4.93 -0.90 -18.67
N LEU A 364 -4.14 -1.88 -19.10
CA LEU A 364 -2.72 -1.74 -19.37
C LEU A 364 -2.45 -2.02 -20.85
N ASP A 365 -1.54 -1.24 -21.44
CA ASP A 365 -1.02 -1.55 -22.77
C ASP A 365 0.04 -2.67 -22.72
N LYS A 366 0.65 -2.98 -23.88
CA LYS A 366 1.67 -4.01 -24.02
C LYS A 366 2.98 -3.70 -23.25
N ASP A 367 3.23 -2.44 -22.92
CA ASP A 367 4.40 -1.97 -22.19
C ASP A 367 4.07 -1.71 -20.70
N LEU A 368 2.91 -2.19 -20.25
CA LEU A 368 2.34 -2.03 -18.89
C LEU A 368 2.06 -0.57 -18.51
N GLU A 369 1.91 0.33 -19.50
CA GLU A 369 1.45 1.68 -19.23
C GLU A 369 -0.05 1.70 -18.93
N LEU A 370 -0.43 2.51 -17.95
CA LEU A 370 -1.83 2.68 -17.57
C LEU A 370 -2.59 3.44 -18.67
N VAL A 371 -3.65 2.83 -19.17
CA VAL A 371 -4.55 3.41 -20.19
C VAL A 371 -5.83 3.95 -19.56
N ALA A 372 -6.42 3.20 -18.63
CA ALA A 372 -7.65 3.62 -17.94
C ALA A 372 -7.77 2.97 -16.57
N THR A 373 -8.51 3.64 -15.67
CA THR A 373 -8.89 3.11 -14.36
C THR A 373 -10.42 3.12 -14.22
N TYR A 374 -10.95 2.01 -13.74
CA TYR A 374 -12.37 1.78 -13.52
C TYR A 374 -12.67 1.54 -12.04
N LEU A 375 -13.79 2.08 -11.58
CA LEU A 375 -14.39 1.77 -10.29
C LEU A 375 -15.85 1.32 -10.52
N ASP A 376 -16.24 0.26 -9.85
CA ASP A 376 -17.60 -0.29 -9.94
C ASP A 376 -18.06 -0.46 -11.42
N GLY A 377 -17.13 -0.86 -12.29
CA GLY A 377 -17.38 -1.06 -13.74
C GLY A 377 -17.53 0.23 -14.56
N GLU A 378 -17.36 1.40 -13.95
CA GLU A 378 -17.43 2.67 -14.63
C GLU A 378 -16.02 3.30 -14.79
N LYS A 379 -15.75 3.85 -15.98
CA LYS A 379 -14.46 4.48 -16.27
C LYS A 379 -14.34 5.80 -15.52
N ARG A 380 -13.33 5.89 -14.65
CA ARG A 380 -13.07 7.07 -13.83
C ARG A 380 -11.85 7.86 -14.25
N TYR A 381 -10.90 7.22 -14.92
CA TYR A 381 -9.69 7.85 -15.44
C TYR A 381 -9.34 7.30 -16.82
N GLN A 382 -8.84 8.19 -17.68
CA GLN A 382 -8.30 7.86 -19.00
C GLN A 382 -6.96 8.61 -19.14
N ALA A 383 -5.86 7.89 -19.45
CA ALA A 383 -4.53 8.45 -19.69
C ALA A 383 -4.41 9.18 -21.02
#